data_ad9313a4b7daffcff5e6e610ad6b1899
#
_entry.id   ad9313a4b7daffcff5e6e610ad6b1899
#
_cell.length_a   1.000
_cell.length_b   1.000
_cell.length_c   1.000
_cell.angle_alpha   90.00
_cell.angle_beta   90.00
_cell.angle_gamma   90.00
#
_symmetry.space_group_name_H-M   'P 1'
#
loop_
_entity.id
_entity.type
_entity.pdbx_description
1 polymer ?
#
loop_
_entity_poly.entity_id
_entity_poly.type
_entity_poly.pdbx_seq_one_letter_code
_entity_poly.pdbx_strand_id
1 'polypeptide(L)'
;SFAKEDVAGLSLDEERERIERTFSGLAELTGTRPEGWFTLPRTGDDYPGGSVSEATGELLLEAGCGYFGNSMADDIPHYWITDYDRRHTLLMLPYYYAMDTQFFMFFPGVGKGSGLVQTRALWENWAAELEGVRAWGRQSTFVIQPYLMQFGAARAVLDRIMRAVTGDPDLWSATSGACAAYWKQAYPADRTLRFEKAAWLDEE
;
A
#
# COMPACT_ATOMS: atom_id res chain seq x y z
N SER A 1 -6.43 15.63 11.65
CA SER A 1 -6.59 14.60 10.63
C SER A 1 -5.36 14.62 9.74
N PHE A 2 -4.54 13.59 9.82
CA PHE A 2 -3.31 13.42 9.03
C PHE A 2 -3.55 13.38 7.51
N ALA A 3 -4.79 13.25 7.08
CA ALA A 3 -5.20 13.16 5.69
C ALA A 3 -5.15 14.49 4.89
N LYS A 4 -4.66 15.58 5.47
CA LYS A 4 -4.61 16.89 4.80
C LYS A 4 -3.21 17.50 4.70
N GLU A 5 -2.20 16.78 5.12
CA GLU A 5 -0.86 17.34 5.21
C GLU A 5 -0.01 16.89 4.03
N ASP A 6 0.51 17.86 3.28
CA ASP A 6 1.42 17.60 2.17
C ASP A 6 2.82 17.31 2.70
N VAL A 7 3.35 16.15 2.38
CA VAL A 7 4.70 15.75 2.81
C VAL A 7 5.76 16.46 1.97
N ALA A 8 5.47 16.75 0.71
CA ALA A 8 6.41 17.40 -0.21
C ALA A 8 6.85 18.82 0.22
N GLY A 9 6.09 19.47 1.10
CA GLY A 9 6.40 20.79 1.64
C GLY A 9 7.08 20.79 3.02
N LEU A 10 7.35 19.62 3.60
CA LEU A 10 7.95 19.50 4.91
C LEU A 10 9.48 19.50 4.86
N SER A 11 10.10 20.05 5.90
CA SER A 11 11.50 19.76 6.17
C SER A 11 11.67 18.31 6.67
N LEU A 12 12.88 17.79 6.55
CA LEU A 12 13.23 16.44 7.00
C LEU A 12 12.86 16.20 8.48
N ASP A 13 13.10 17.19 9.34
CA ASP A 13 12.80 17.08 10.77
C ASP A 13 11.28 17.10 11.05
N GLU A 14 10.54 17.92 10.32
CA GLU A 14 9.07 17.93 10.44
C GLU A 14 8.45 16.62 9.97
N GLU A 15 8.94 16.03 8.89
CA GLU A 15 8.47 14.73 8.42
C GLU A 15 8.80 13.63 9.43
N ARG A 16 10.03 13.60 9.95
CA ARG A 16 10.46 12.67 11.01
C ARG A 16 9.56 12.77 12.24
N GLU A 17 9.33 13.98 12.74
CA GLU A 17 8.46 14.19 13.89
C GLU A 17 7.03 13.69 13.64
N ARG A 18 6.50 13.90 12.45
CA ARG A 18 5.15 13.44 12.11
C ARG A 18 5.03 11.93 12.02
N ILE A 19 6.02 11.28 11.41
CA ILE A 19 6.10 9.82 11.36
C ILE A 19 6.13 9.26 12.78
N GLU A 20 7.04 9.73 13.62
CA GLU A 20 7.18 9.25 14.99
C GLU A 20 5.92 9.52 15.83
N ARG A 21 5.35 10.71 15.74
CA ARG A 21 4.09 11.04 16.41
C ARG A 21 2.94 10.14 15.98
N THR A 22 2.90 9.74 14.72
CA THR A 22 1.87 8.82 14.21
C THR A 22 2.05 7.42 14.79
N PHE A 23 3.27 6.88 14.79
CA PHE A 23 3.54 5.58 15.38
C PHE A 23 3.26 5.56 16.88
N SER A 24 3.73 6.56 17.60
CA SER A 24 3.52 6.68 19.05
C SER A 24 2.05 6.85 19.41
N GLY A 25 1.33 7.73 18.71
CA GLY A 25 -0.10 7.94 18.96
C GLY A 25 -0.94 6.69 18.67
N LEU A 26 -0.62 5.95 17.62
CA LEU A 26 -1.28 4.67 17.35
C LEU A 26 -0.92 3.61 18.40
N ALA A 27 0.33 3.55 18.85
CA ALA A 27 0.75 2.65 19.91
C ALA A 27 0.03 2.93 21.24
N GLU A 28 -0.14 4.21 21.60
CA GLU A 28 -0.90 4.62 22.78
C GLU A 28 -2.38 4.21 22.70
N LEU A 29 -3.00 4.36 21.53
CA LEU A 29 -4.41 4.05 21.33
C LEU A 29 -4.69 2.54 21.26
N THR A 30 -3.79 1.76 20.69
CA THR A 30 -4.02 0.33 20.39
C THR A 30 -3.25 -0.60 21.32
N GLY A 31 -2.32 -0.08 22.11
CA GLY A 31 -1.40 -0.88 22.93
C GLY A 31 -0.28 -1.57 22.14
N THR A 32 -0.20 -1.35 20.84
CA THR A 32 0.81 -2.00 19.97
C THR A 32 1.33 -1.00 18.94
N ARG A 33 2.66 -0.90 18.80
CA ARG A 33 3.28 -0.07 17.76
C ARG A 33 3.01 -0.71 16.38
N PRO A 34 2.52 0.05 15.40
CA PRO A 34 2.35 -0.45 14.05
C PRO A 34 3.69 -0.91 13.43
N GLU A 35 3.64 -1.97 12.63
CA GLU A 35 4.82 -2.52 11.95
C GLU A 35 4.99 -2.00 10.52
N GLY A 36 3.95 -1.39 9.96
CA GLY A 36 3.92 -0.93 8.59
C GLY A 36 3.27 0.42 8.43
N TRP A 37 3.46 0.98 7.24
CA TRP A 37 2.94 2.29 6.88
C TRP A 37 2.21 2.24 5.55
N PHE A 38 1.07 2.91 5.47
CA PHE A 38 0.35 3.20 4.25
C PHE A 38 0.10 4.70 4.16
N THR A 39 0.38 5.31 3.03
CA THR A 39 -0.10 6.67 2.75
C THR A 39 -1.50 6.59 2.15
N LEU A 40 -2.33 7.54 2.50
CA LEU A 40 -3.66 7.65 1.91
C LEU A 40 -3.65 8.73 0.83
N PRO A 41 -4.25 8.47 -0.34
CA PRO A 41 -4.38 9.48 -1.37
C PRO A 41 -5.28 10.62 -0.90
N ARG A 42 -4.96 11.82 -1.36
CA ARG A 42 -5.72 13.04 -1.05
C ARG A 42 -6.25 13.67 -2.34
N THR A 43 -7.27 14.50 -2.19
CA THR A 43 -7.72 15.34 -3.31
C THR A 43 -6.59 16.27 -3.72
N GLY A 44 -6.16 16.17 -4.97
CA GLY A 44 -5.06 16.97 -5.52
C GLY A 44 -3.69 16.27 -5.50
N ASP A 45 -3.58 15.07 -4.94
CA ASP A 45 -2.37 14.27 -5.12
C ASP A 45 -2.26 13.82 -6.57
N ASP A 46 -1.08 14.02 -7.16
CA ASP A 46 -0.76 13.57 -8.52
C ASP A 46 -0.58 12.03 -8.57
N TYR A 47 -0.38 11.43 -7.41
CA TYR A 47 -0.13 10.01 -7.26
C TYR A 47 -1.19 9.35 -6.35
N PRO A 48 -1.87 8.29 -6.83
CA PRO A 48 -2.93 7.63 -6.07
C PRO A 48 -2.48 6.97 -4.76
N GLY A 49 -1.21 6.64 -4.64
CA GLY A 49 -0.63 6.06 -3.43
C GLY A 49 -0.38 7.06 -2.30
N GLY A 50 -0.72 8.34 -2.50
CA GLY A 50 -0.46 9.40 -1.52
C GLY A 50 0.93 10.05 -1.67
N SER A 51 1.18 11.10 -0.90
CA SER A 51 2.41 11.85 -0.99
C SER A 51 3.54 11.21 -0.20
N VAL A 52 4.71 11.16 -0.80
CA VAL A 52 5.97 10.74 -0.19
C VAL A 52 7.07 11.74 -0.59
N SER A 53 8.05 11.96 0.27
CA SER A 53 9.29 12.66 -0.05
C SER A 53 10.38 11.66 -0.42
N GLU A 54 11.51 12.14 -0.91
CA GLU A 54 12.70 11.31 -1.15
C GLU A 54 13.22 10.67 0.14
N ALA A 55 12.99 11.32 1.29
CA ALA A 55 13.44 10.86 2.60
C ALA A 55 12.46 9.90 3.29
N THR A 56 11.20 9.83 2.86
CA THR A 56 10.16 9.04 3.55
C THR A 56 10.60 7.61 3.85
N GLY A 57 11.25 6.95 2.90
CA GLY A 57 11.70 5.56 3.07
C GLY A 57 12.70 5.39 4.21
N GLU A 58 13.72 6.26 4.28
CA GLU A 58 14.71 6.26 5.35
C GLU A 58 14.09 6.62 6.70
N LEU A 59 13.24 7.64 6.74
CA LEU A 59 12.55 8.06 7.97
C LEU A 59 11.64 6.96 8.53
N LEU A 60 10.99 6.20 7.66
CA LEU A 60 10.20 5.05 8.07
C LEU A 60 11.07 3.93 8.65
N LEU A 61 12.25 3.67 8.05
CA LEU A 61 13.20 2.71 8.59
C LEU A 61 13.75 3.16 9.95
N GLU A 62 14.12 4.45 10.10
CA GLU A 62 14.54 5.03 11.38
C GLU A 62 13.45 4.85 12.45
N ALA A 63 12.19 5.01 12.09
CA ALA A 63 11.06 4.79 12.99
C ALA A 63 10.73 3.30 13.26
N GLY A 64 11.49 2.37 12.68
CA GLY A 64 11.31 0.93 12.86
C GLY A 64 10.19 0.33 12.01
N CYS A 65 9.79 1.01 10.93
CA CYS A 65 8.78 0.50 10.00
C CYS A 65 9.33 -0.71 9.24
N GLY A 66 8.57 -1.78 9.24
CA GLY A 66 8.96 -3.02 8.59
C GLY A 66 8.56 -3.12 7.13
N TYR A 67 7.53 -2.42 6.68
CA TYR A 67 7.06 -2.43 5.30
C TYR A 67 6.26 -1.17 4.96
N PHE A 68 6.25 -0.83 3.68
CA PHE A 68 5.47 0.27 3.13
C PHE A 68 4.47 -0.27 2.09
N GLY A 69 3.21 0.09 2.23
CA GLY A 69 2.10 -0.58 1.56
C GLY A 69 1.52 0.14 0.36
N ASN A 70 2.22 1.03 -0.31
CA ASN A 70 1.68 1.84 -1.39
C ASN A 70 2.42 1.72 -2.72
N SER A 71 3.13 0.61 -2.95
CA SER A 71 3.85 0.46 -4.20
C SER A 71 2.93 0.12 -5.36
N MET A 72 3.02 0.90 -6.43
CA MET A 72 2.37 0.63 -7.72
C MET A 72 3.37 0.15 -8.79
N ALA A 73 4.59 -0.19 -8.39
CA ALA A 73 5.63 -0.60 -9.33
C ALA A 73 5.43 -2.02 -9.85
N ASP A 74 4.85 -2.89 -9.06
CA ASP A 74 4.58 -4.29 -9.40
C ASP A 74 3.40 -4.82 -8.57
N ASP A 75 2.87 -5.98 -8.92
CA ASP A 75 1.83 -6.72 -8.21
C ASP A 75 2.39 -7.87 -7.34
N ILE A 76 3.70 -7.84 -7.06
CA ILE A 76 4.38 -8.67 -6.07
C ILE A 76 5.12 -7.80 -5.05
N PRO A 77 5.28 -8.24 -3.79
CA PRO A 77 6.14 -7.56 -2.85
C PRO A 77 7.57 -7.48 -3.38
N HIS A 78 8.21 -6.35 -3.17
CA HIS A 78 9.59 -6.12 -3.61
C HIS A 78 10.31 -5.20 -2.64
N TYR A 79 11.63 -5.13 -2.74
CA TYR A 79 12.41 -4.23 -1.91
C TYR A 79 12.73 -2.94 -2.64
N TRP A 80 12.51 -1.85 -1.98
CA TRP A 80 13.00 -0.54 -2.38
C TRP A 80 14.34 -0.29 -1.68
N ILE A 81 15.36 0.09 -2.43
CA ILE A 81 16.64 0.53 -1.88
C ILE A 81 16.48 2.00 -1.51
N THR A 82 16.49 2.29 -0.22
CA THR A 82 16.31 3.65 0.31
C THR A 82 17.65 4.37 0.48
N ASP A 83 18.73 3.62 0.75
CA ASP A 83 20.11 4.10 0.75
C ASP A 83 21.03 3.01 0.19
N TYR A 84 21.63 3.29 -0.96
CA TYR A 84 22.48 2.33 -1.65
C TYR A 84 23.80 2.07 -0.91
N ASP A 85 24.43 3.12 -0.38
CA ASP A 85 25.72 3.02 0.28
C ASP A 85 25.64 2.27 1.61
N ARG A 86 24.57 2.49 2.35
CA ARG A 86 24.26 1.80 3.61
C ARG A 86 23.56 0.47 3.40
N ARG A 87 23.17 0.17 2.18
CA ARG A 87 22.36 -1.02 1.81
C ARG A 87 21.03 -1.09 2.56
N HIS A 88 20.44 0.08 2.80
CA HIS A 88 19.13 0.13 3.44
C HIS A 88 18.03 -0.22 2.44
N THR A 89 17.12 -1.04 2.90
CA THR A 89 16.01 -1.51 2.06
C THR A 89 14.71 -1.51 2.85
N LEU A 90 13.63 -1.11 2.21
CA LEU A 90 12.29 -1.18 2.76
C LEU A 90 11.43 -2.11 1.91
N LEU A 91 10.74 -3.04 2.55
CA LEU A 91 9.82 -3.93 1.84
C LEU A 91 8.59 -3.14 1.39
N MET A 92 8.31 -3.20 0.10
CA MET A 92 7.15 -2.58 -0.52
C MET A 92 6.08 -3.64 -0.74
N LEU A 93 4.86 -3.36 -0.32
CA LEU A 93 3.70 -4.18 -0.64
C LEU A 93 2.92 -3.53 -1.78
N PRO A 94 2.40 -4.34 -2.72
CA PRO A 94 1.62 -3.83 -3.84
C PRO A 94 0.37 -3.08 -3.40
N TYR A 95 0.08 -2.01 -4.12
CA TYR A 95 -1.16 -1.27 -4.04
C TYR A 95 -1.65 -0.97 -5.46
N TYR A 96 -2.89 -1.28 -5.72
CA TYR A 96 -3.53 -0.92 -6.98
C TYR A 96 -4.79 -0.12 -6.71
N TYR A 97 -4.84 1.11 -7.20
CA TYR A 97 -5.93 2.05 -6.91
C TYR A 97 -7.31 1.53 -7.34
N ALA A 98 -7.39 0.68 -8.37
CA ALA A 98 -8.66 0.08 -8.78
C ALA A 98 -9.22 -0.92 -7.75
N MET A 99 -8.40 -1.35 -6.78
CA MET A 99 -8.80 -2.18 -5.65
C MET A 99 -9.11 -1.36 -4.39
N ASP A 100 -9.07 -0.04 -4.50
CA ASP A 100 -9.45 0.90 -3.44
C ASP A 100 -10.88 1.39 -3.69
N THR A 101 -11.77 1.11 -2.75
CA THR A 101 -13.18 1.51 -2.85
C THR A 101 -13.35 3.03 -2.95
N GLN A 102 -12.44 3.81 -2.39
CA GLN A 102 -12.47 5.25 -2.50
C GLN A 102 -12.30 5.70 -3.95
N PHE A 103 -11.28 5.18 -4.65
CA PHE A 103 -11.05 5.53 -6.04
C PHE A 103 -12.15 5.00 -6.94
N PHE A 104 -12.55 3.76 -6.74
CA PHE A 104 -13.55 3.14 -7.58
C PHE A 104 -14.95 3.77 -7.41
N MET A 105 -15.33 4.13 -6.19
CA MET A 105 -16.69 4.61 -5.89
C MET A 105 -16.81 6.13 -5.76
N PHE A 106 -15.72 6.83 -5.44
CA PHE A 106 -15.77 8.26 -5.16
C PHE A 106 -15.00 9.15 -6.12
N PHE A 107 -14.05 8.59 -6.87
CA PHE A 107 -13.36 9.37 -7.89
C PHE A 107 -13.96 9.15 -9.27
N PRO A 108 -15.03 9.85 -9.57
CA PRO A 108 -15.35 10.15 -10.93
C PRO A 108 -14.31 11.15 -11.37
N GLY A 109 -13.71 10.89 -12.49
CA GLY A 109 -12.64 11.70 -13.04
C GLY A 109 -12.71 13.17 -12.62
N VAL A 110 -11.66 13.56 -11.99
CA VAL A 110 -11.40 14.85 -11.36
C VAL A 110 -12.51 15.89 -11.62
N GLY A 111 -13.41 16.00 -10.67
CA GLY A 111 -14.19 17.22 -10.49
C GLY A 111 -15.59 17.29 -11.05
N LYS A 112 -16.14 16.35 -11.78
CA LYS A 112 -17.50 16.50 -12.38
C LYS A 112 -18.34 15.24 -12.60
N GLY A 113 -18.07 14.14 -11.96
CA GLY A 113 -18.90 12.95 -12.09
C GLY A 113 -19.61 12.58 -10.79
N SER A 114 -20.80 12.07 -10.87
CA SER A 114 -21.40 11.36 -9.76
C SER A 114 -20.57 10.14 -9.45
N GLY A 115 -19.96 10.08 -8.29
CA GLY A 115 -19.09 8.98 -7.87
C GLY A 115 -19.80 7.65 -7.60
N LEU A 116 -21.00 7.49 -8.06
CA LEU A 116 -21.70 6.22 -7.97
C LEU A 116 -21.34 5.37 -9.18
N VAL A 117 -20.22 4.69 -9.06
CA VAL A 117 -19.94 3.57 -9.93
C VAL A 117 -20.93 2.46 -9.57
N GLN A 118 -21.47 1.82 -10.58
CA GLN A 118 -22.38 0.69 -10.39
C GLN A 118 -21.64 -0.40 -9.58
N THR A 119 -22.23 -0.85 -8.50
CA THR A 119 -21.68 -1.92 -7.64
C THR A 119 -21.41 -3.21 -8.41
N ARG A 120 -22.14 -3.44 -9.51
CA ARG A 120 -21.87 -4.53 -10.43
C ARG A 120 -20.48 -4.40 -11.08
N ALA A 121 -20.12 -3.21 -11.55
CA ALA A 121 -18.81 -2.95 -12.13
C ALA A 121 -17.67 -3.09 -11.08
N LEU A 122 -17.91 -2.70 -9.84
CA LEU A 122 -16.98 -2.95 -8.73
C LEU A 122 -16.71 -4.46 -8.56
N TRP A 123 -17.76 -5.27 -8.55
CA TRP A 123 -17.59 -6.72 -8.46
C TRP A 123 -16.85 -7.30 -9.68
N GLU A 124 -17.23 -6.89 -10.88
CA GLU A 124 -16.61 -7.39 -12.11
C GLU A 124 -15.10 -7.05 -12.16
N ASN A 125 -14.75 -5.84 -11.74
CA ASN A 125 -13.34 -5.42 -11.65
C ASN A 125 -12.56 -6.25 -10.61
N TRP A 126 -13.09 -6.39 -9.41
CA TRP A 126 -12.43 -7.13 -8.35
C TRP A 126 -12.34 -8.63 -8.63
N ALA A 127 -13.36 -9.21 -9.27
CA ALA A 127 -13.34 -10.61 -9.66
C ALA A 127 -12.28 -10.91 -10.73
N ALA A 128 -12.16 -10.02 -11.73
CA ALA A 128 -11.13 -10.15 -12.76
C ALA A 128 -9.72 -10.03 -12.18
N GLU A 129 -9.50 -9.09 -11.25
CA GLU A 129 -8.22 -8.95 -10.56
C GLU A 129 -7.88 -10.18 -9.72
N LEU A 130 -8.85 -10.70 -8.98
CA LEU A 130 -8.65 -11.89 -8.15
C LEU A 130 -8.32 -13.13 -9.00
N GLU A 131 -8.94 -13.27 -10.17
CA GLU A 131 -8.62 -14.31 -11.14
C GLU A 131 -7.19 -14.16 -11.67
N GLY A 132 -6.76 -12.94 -12.00
CA GLY A 132 -5.41 -12.64 -12.43
C GLY A 132 -4.36 -12.94 -11.35
N VAL A 133 -4.59 -12.48 -10.13
CA VAL A 133 -3.74 -12.76 -8.96
C VAL A 133 -3.55 -14.26 -8.75
N ARG A 134 -4.65 -15.03 -8.82
CA ARG A 134 -4.60 -16.48 -8.69
C ARG A 134 -3.84 -17.15 -9.83
N ALA A 135 -4.11 -16.76 -11.06
CA ALA A 135 -3.50 -17.36 -12.25
C ALA A 135 -1.99 -17.17 -12.32
N TRP A 136 -1.51 -16.01 -11.82
CA TRP A 136 -0.09 -15.62 -11.92
C TRP A 136 0.67 -15.71 -10.60
N GLY A 137 0.04 -16.11 -9.50
CA GLY A 137 0.66 -16.18 -8.18
C GLY A 137 1.09 -14.80 -7.68
N ARG A 138 0.21 -13.80 -7.84
CA ARG A 138 0.47 -12.40 -7.48
C ARG A 138 -0.20 -12.01 -6.16
N GLN A 139 -0.04 -10.76 -5.78
CA GLN A 139 -0.69 -10.19 -4.60
C GLN A 139 -1.66 -9.09 -5.03
N SER A 140 -2.83 -9.06 -4.40
CA SER A 140 -3.73 -7.91 -4.45
C SER A 140 -4.04 -7.39 -3.06
N THR A 141 -4.09 -6.07 -2.92
CA THR A 141 -4.45 -5.40 -1.67
C THR A 141 -5.78 -4.71 -1.84
N PHE A 142 -6.82 -5.21 -1.17
CA PHE A 142 -8.13 -4.58 -1.14
C PHE A 142 -8.16 -3.50 -0.06
N VAL A 143 -8.36 -2.26 -0.47
CA VAL A 143 -8.53 -1.13 0.44
C VAL A 143 -10.00 -0.79 0.54
N ILE A 144 -10.57 -0.98 1.73
CA ILE A 144 -12.01 -0.90 1.96
C ILE A 144 -12.29 0.19 2.98
N GLN A 145 -13.07 1.19 2.56
CA GLN A 145 -13.60 2.21 3.46
C GLN A 145 -14.94 1.77 4.02
N PRO A 146 -15.07 1.53 5.33
CA PRO A 146 -16.29 1.03 5.95
C PRO A 146 -17.53 1.89 5.68
N TYR A 147 -17.35 3.21 5.61
CA TYR A 147 -18.45 4.14 5.35
C TYR A 147 -19.07 4.00 3.95
N LEU A 148 -18.32 3.45 2.98
CA LEU A 148 -18.82 3.14 1.65
C LEU A 148 -19.57 1.82 1.61
N MET A 149 -19.17 0.87 2.44
CA MET A 149 -19.70 -0.48 2.49
C MET A 149 -20.98 -0.60 3.33
N GLN A 150 -21.45 0.47 3.96
CA GLN A 150 -22.69 0.44 4.74
C GLN A 150 -23.96 0.33 3.88
N PHE A 151 -23.90 0.71 2.60
CA PHE A 151 -25.04 0.63 1.69
C PHE A 151 -25.23 -0.80 1.17
N GLY A 152 -26.49 -1.25 1.11
CA GLY A 152 -26.83 -2.65 0.85
C GLY A 152 -26.18 -3.28 -0.39
N ALA A 153 -26.12 -2.55 -1.50
CA ALA A 153 -25.50 -3.06 -2.73
C ALA A 153 -23.97 -3.18 -2.60
N ALA A 154 -23.29 -2.20 -1.97
CA ALA A 154 -21.86 -2.25 -1.73
C ALA A 154 -21.50 -3.34 -0.71
N ARG A 155 -22.34 -3.50 0.33
CA ARG A 155 -22.19 -4.57 1.32
C ARG A 155 -22.31 -5.96 0.68
N ALA A 156 -23.21 -6.13 -0.28
CA ALA A 156 -23.35 -7.39 -1.02
C ALA A 156 -22.10 -7.71 -1.84
N VAL A 157 -21.45 -6.70 -2.43
CA VAL A 157 -20.16 -6.89 -3.12
C VAL A 157 -19.07 -7.28 -2.13
N LEU A 158 -19.00 -6.62 -0.98
CA LEU A 158 -18.03 -6.96 0.08
C LEU A 158 -18.21 -8.41 0.56
N ASP A 159 -19.45 -8.82 0.86
CA ASP A 159 -19.73 -10.21 1.27
C ASP A 159 -19.30 -11.21 0.17
N ARG A 160 -19.56 -10.87 -1.08
CA ARG A 160 -19.22 -11.71 -2.22
C ARG A 160 -17.70 -11.86 -2.39
N ILE A 161 -16.92 -10.78 -2.30
CA ILE A 161 -15.46 -10.86 -2.41
C ILE A 161 -14.85 -11.60 -1.20
N MET A 162 -15.36 -11.35 0.00
CA MET A 162 -14.89 -12.06 1.18
C MET A 162 -15.11 -13.57 1.05
N ARG A 163 -16.28 -13.99 0.56
CA ARG A 163 -16.56 -15.42 0.30
C ARG A 163 -15.65 -15.99 -0.79
N ALA A 164 -15.39 -15.25 -1.86
CA ALA A 164 -14.49 -15.70 -2.92
C ALA A 164 -13.07 -15.91 -2.40
N VAL A 165 -12.56 -14.97 -1.62
CA VAL A 165 -11.19 -15.05 -1.05
C VAL A 165 -11.08 -16.15 0.01
N THR A 166 -12.04 -16.25 0.94
CA THR A 166 -11.97 -17.23 2.02
C THR A 166 -12.37 -18.65 1.61
N GLY A 167 -13.13 -18.79 0.53
CA GLY A 167 -13.58 -20.08 0.01
C GLY A 167 -12.62 -20.73 -0.99
N ASP A 168 -11.61 -20.04 -1.44
CA ASP A 168 -10.62 -20.55 -2.38
C ASP A 168 -9.36 -21.03 -1.66
N PRO A 169 -9.05 -22.33 -1.68
CA PRO A 169 -7.88 -22.85 -1.00
C PRO A 169 -6.53 -22.44 -1.63
N ASP A 170 -6.55 -21.94 -2.87
CA ASP A 170 -5.36 -21.48 -3.57
C ASP A 170 -5.04 -20.00 -3.24
N LEU A 171 -5.92 -19.32 -2.51
CA LEU A 171 -5.74 -17.93 -2.09
C LEU A 171 -5.37 -17.86 -0.61
N TRP A 172 -4.24 -17.23 -0.33
CA TRP A 172 -3.86 -16.92 1.02
C TRP A 172 -4.37 -15.52 1.42
N SER A 173 -5.44 -15.48 2.20
CA SER A 173 -5.94 -14.26 2.81
C SER A 173 -5.09 -13.91 4.04
N ALA A 174 -4.33 -12.82 3.96
CA ALA A 174 -3.40 -12.41 4.99
C ALA A 174 -3.56 -10.93 5.35
N THR A 175 -3.12 -10.56 6.55
CA THR A 175 -2.86 -9.16 6.87
C THR A 175 -1.57 -8.71 6.20
N SER A 176 -1.42 -7.40 5.99
CA SER A 176 -0.18 -6.84 5.42
C SER A 176 1.06 -7.22 6.25
N GLY A 177 0.95 -7.23 7.59
CA GLY A 177 2.03 -7.67 8.48
C GLY A 177 2.40 -9.14 8.27
N ALA A 178 1.42 -10.04 8.18
CA ALA A 178 1.66 -11.45 7.91
C ALA A 178 2.30 -11.67 6.53
N CYS A 179 1.83 -10.96 5.50
CA CYS A 179 2.41 -10.99 4.17
C CYS A 179 3.86 -10.50 4.19
N ALA A 180 4.14 -9.38 4.85
CA ALA A 180 5.49 -8.84 4.98
C ALA A 180 6.43 -9.79 5.72
N ALA A 181 5.97 -10.42 6.81
CA ALA A 181 6.75 -11.40 7.56
C ALA A 181 7.11 -12.63 6.69
N TYR A 182 6.12 -13.18 5.97
CA TYR A 182 6.35 -14.28 5.05
C TYR A 182 7.36 -13.90 3.96
N TRP A 183 7.18 -12.73 3.32
CA TRP A 183 8.05 -12.32 2.24
C TRP A 183 9.50 -12.12 2.67
N LYS A 184 9.71 -11.47 3.82
CA LYS A 184 11.05 -11.29 4.40
C LYS A 184 11.74 -12.62 4.74
N GLN A 185 10.97 -13.61 5.16
CA GLN A 185 11.51 -14.93 5.45
C GLN A 185 11.83 -15.72 4.17
N ALA A 186 10.92 -15.70 3.19
CA ALA A 186 11.07 -16.48 1.96
C ALA A 186 12.08 -15.84 0.99
N TYR A 187 12.12 -14.52 0.96
CA TYR A 187 12.93 -13.71 0.03
C TYR A 187 13.67 -12.59 0.78
N PRO A 188 14.64 -12.92 1.66
CA PRO A 188 15.37 -11.91 2.41
C PRO A 188 16.16 -10.98 1.48
N ALA A 189 16.21 -9.69 1.83
CA ALA A 189 16.78 -8.65 0.98
C ALA A 189 18.24 -8.90 0.59
N ASP A 190 19.04 -9.40 1.51
CA ASP A 190 20.46 -9.72 1.32
C ASP A 190 20.71 -10.87 0.33
N ARG A 191 19.70 -11.71 0.08
CA ARG A 191 19.76 -12.80 -0.89
C ARG A 191 19.06 -12.47 -2.20
N THR A 192 18.16 -11.51 -2.18
CA THR A 192 17.31 -11.15 -3.31
C THR A 192 17.92 -10.01 -4.12
N LEU A 193 18.55 -9.05 -3.45
CA LEU A 193 19.11 -7.86 -4.07
C LEU A 193 20.60 -8.02 -4.35
N ARG A 194 21.03 -7.44 -5.46
CA ARG A 194 22.44 -7.25 -5.80
C ARG A 194 22.78 -5.78 -5.70
N PHE A 195 23.73 -5.45 -4.82
CA PHE A 195 24.25 -4.09 -4.65
C PHE A 195 25.56 -3.91 -5.43
N GLU A 196 25.51 -4.25 -6.71
CA GLU A 196 26.62 -4.04 -7.62
C GLU A 196 26.34 -2.78 -8.45
N LYS A 197 27.32 -1.87 -8.53
CA LYS A 197 27.20 -0.73 -9.43
C LYS A 197 27.02 -1.24 -10.86
N ALA A 198 26.08 -0.69 -11.57
CA ALA A 198 25.95 -0.98 -13.00
C ALA A 198 27.19 -0.42 -13.74
N ALA A 199 27.77 -1.21 -14.64
CA ALA A 199 29.00 -0.84 -15.34
C ALA A 199 28.92 0.51 -16.08
N TRP A 200 27.72 0.93 -16.50
CA TRP A 200 27.49 2.21 -17.18
C TRP A 200 27.52 3.43 -16.24
N LEU A 201 27.52 3.25 -14.91
CA LEU A 201 27.67 4.35 -13.96
C LEU A 201 29.13 4.78 -13.75
N ASP A 202 30.09 4.01 -14.27
CA ASP A 202 31.52 4.31 -14.16
C ASP A 202 32.06 5.04 -15.42
N GLU A 203 31.18 5.41 -16.37
CA GLU A 203 31.55 6.04 -17.66
C GLU A 203 31.37 7.59 -17.66
N GLU A 204 31.19 8.26 -16.51
CA GLU A 204 31.15 9.73 -16.39
C GLU A 204 32.47 10.33 -15.89
#